data_569011fbe9efb0c31c34092e29497af0
#
_entry.id   569011fbe9efb0c31c34092e29497af0
#
_cell.length_a   1.000
_cell.length_b   1.000
_cell.length_c   1.000
_cell.angle_alpha   90.00
_cell.angle_beta   90.00
_cell.angle_gamma   90.00
#
_symmetry.space_group_name_H-M   'P 1'
#
loop_
_entity.id
_entity.type
_entity.pdbx_description
1 polymer ?
#
loop_
_entity_poly.entity_id
_entity_poly.type
_entity_poly.pdbx_seq_one_letter_code
_entity_poly.pdbx_strand_id
1 'polypeptide(L)'
;MTGSIAETPSNDNDLNQEQPPAKSAKSKLVDFARRALVVLVFAAAVYFIATQWPQVQATVFALQWWQILLSLLALIPGVLLGMYMWRVVMSSLLKSVDIEPPGLVLNQIYLVGQIGKYLPGSVWAFVLQMELGRKNGIARAQVFVASLVSTGITIGAALVVGASSLPILVQREPNLQWLYVILPVVILAMNPNVVTFLVNTVLRVFRRPPLPERIQANTMVKAFILGVLMYLCFGLHLWILVGHEATLDLATFLVLTGALALGMTLGVLAFLLPAGVGAREAILILALAGMMSAGAATAIAALSRIMFTVADLLCVGIAYIHFRWRHPSLAKAPAEQTDNNAN
;
A
#
# COMPACT_ATOMS: atom_id res chain seq x y z
N MET A 1 -77.20 -22.69 17.20
CA MET A 1 -76.07 -23.24 16.43
C MET A 1 -75.26 -22.07 15.97
N THR A 2 -74.25 -21.74 16.68
CA THR A 2 -73.48 -20.52 16.59
C THR A 2 -72.15 -20.84 15.87
N GLY A 3 -71.97 -20.33 14.66
CA GLY A 3 -70.68 -20.41 13.93
C GLY A 3 -69.76 -19.26 14.33
N SER A 4 -68.65 -19.60 14.93
CA SER A 4 -67.57 -18.68 15.29
C SER A 4 -66.76 -18.33 14.05
N ILE A 5 -66.68 -17.06 13.72
CA ILE A 5 -65.76 -16.51 12.67
C ILE A 5 -64.44 -16.25 13.36
N ALA A 6 -63.41 -17.01 12.95
CA ALA A 6 -62.03 -16.79 13.36
C ALA A 6 -61.42 -15.60 12.59
N GLU A 7 -61.09 -14.53 13.30
CA GLU A 7 -60.29 -13.42 12.81
C GLU A 7 -58.85 -13.86 12.64
N THR A 8 -58.31 -13.75 11.42
CA THR A 8 -56.88 -13.86 11.13
C THR A 8 -56.16 -12.61 11.59
N PRO A 9 -55.05 -12.71 12.35
CA PRO A 9 -54.27 -11.53 12.72
C PRO A 9 -53.51 -11.05 11.45
N SER A 10 -53.71 -9.80 11.11
CA SER A 10 -52.94 -9.06 10.11
C SER A 10 -51.49 -8.95 10.58
N ASN A 11 -50.61 -9.41 9.72
CA ASN A 11 -49.15 -9.38 9.96
C ASN A 11 -48.64 -7.95 9.64
N ASP A 12 -48.64 -7.07 10.68
CA ASP A 12 -48.08 -5.70 10.61
C ASP A 12 -46.53 -5.69 10.69
N ASN A 13 -45.87 -6.55 9.95
CA ASN A 13 -44.39 -6.61 9.88
C ASN A 13 -43.82 -5.95 8.62
N ASP A 14 -44.60 -5.19 7.91
CA ASP A 14 -44.08 -4.32 6.86
C ASP A 14 -43.87 -2.91 7.42
N LEU A 15 -42.69 -2.34 7.08
CA LEU A 15 -42.33 -0.93 7.21
C LEU A 15 -41.41 -0.54 8.38
N ASN A 16 -40.24 -1.15 8.46
CA ASN A 16 -39.07 -0.42 8.95
C ASN A 16 -37.87 -0.67 8.01
N GLN A 17 -38.01 -0.25 6.75
CA GLN A 17 -36.85 0.08 5.95
C GLN A 17 -36.28 1.38 6.50
N GLU A 18 -35.38 1.28 7.49
CA GLU A 18 -34.56 2.40 7.94
C GLU A 18 -33.77 2.93 6.74
N GLN A 19 -34.26 4.03 6.18
CA GLN A 19 -33.50 4.80 5.19
C GLN A 19 -32.16 5.20 5.82
N PRO A 20 -31.02 4.97 5.14
CA PRO A 20 -29.73 5.34 5.69
C PRO A 20 -29.74 6.85 6.01
N PRO A 21 -29.23 7.26 7.18
CA PRO A 21 -29.32 8.65 7.65
C PRO A 21 -28.72 9.59 6.60
N ALA A 22 -29.49 10.64 6.26
CA ALA A 22 -29.08 11.63 5.29
C ALA A 22 -27.69 12.20 5.66
N LYS A 23 -26.71 12.08 4.75
CA LYS A 23 -25.35 12.58 5.00
C LYS A 23 -25.40 14.06 5.37
N SER A 24 -24.81 14.40 6.52
CA SER A 24 -24.69 15.79 7.00
C SER A 24 -24.09 16.71 5.93
N ALA A 25 -24.50 17.97 5.89
CA ALA A 25 -23.93 18.97 4.97
C ALA A 25 -22.40 19.05 5.08
N LYS A 26 -21.83 18.88 6.28
CA LYS A 26 -20.38 18.82 6.50
C LYS A 26 -19.75 17.60 5.79
N SER A 27 -20.37 16.43 5.79
CA SER A 27 -19.86 15.25 5.10
C SER A 27 -19.91 15.40 3.58
N LYS A 28 -20.96 16.05 3.05
CA LYS A 28 -21.06 16.37 1.61
C LYS A 28 -19.98 17.36 1.16
N LEU A 29 -19.66 18.35 2.00
CA LEU A 29 -18.60 19.32 1.74
C LEU A 29 -17.22 18.66 1.73
N VAL A 30 -16.93 17.78 2.69
CA VAL A 30 -15.67 17.00 2.74
C VAL A 30 -15.56 16.07 1.53
N ASP A 31 -16.63 15.37 1.15
CA ASP A 31 -16.64 14.50 -0.03
C ASP A 31 -16.41 15.31 -1.31
N PHE A 32 -17.02 16.51 -1.42
CA PHE A 32 -16.80 17.42 -2.55
C PHE A 32 -15.36 17.96 -2.59
N ALA A 33 -14.84 18.46 -1.47
CA ALA A 33 -13.47 18.97 -1.37
C ALA A 33 -12.43 17.90 -1.74
N ARG A 34 -12.65 16.65 -1.30
CA ARG A 34 -11.82 15.50 -1.64
C ARG A 34 -11.84 15.21 -3.14
N ARG A 35 -13.04 15.19 -3.78
CA ARG A 35 -13.17 14.96 -5.23
C ARG A 35 -12.52 16.11 -6.01
N ALA A 36 -12.73 17.36 -5.59
CA ALA A 36 -12.14 18.52 -6.21
C ALA A 36 -10.59 18.47 -6.12
N LEU A 37 -10.05 18.07 -4.97
CA LEU A 37 -8.60 17.90 -4.79
C LEU A 37 -8.04 16.83 -5.73
N VAL A 38 -8.69 15.67 -5.84
CA VAL A 38 -8.26 14.60 -6.76
C VAL A 38 -8.28 15.08 -8.20
N VAL A 39 -9.35 15.76 -8.62
CA VAL A 39 -9.47 16.32 -9.98
C VAL A 39 -8.39 17.37 -10.22
N LEU A 40 -8.16 18.26 -9.26
CA LEU A 40 -7.12 19.30 -9.36
C LEU A 40 -5.73 18.70 -9.51
N VAL A 41 -5.37 17.71 -8.67
CA VAL A 41 -4.05 17.03 -8.74
C VAL A 41 -3.89 16.32 -10.08
N PHE A 42 -4.95 15.64 -10.55
CA PHE A 42 -4.90 14.97 -11.85
C PHE A 42 -4.78 15.95 -13.01
N ALA A 43 -5.55 17.03 -12.99
CA ALA A 43 -5.49 18.09 -14.00
C ALA A 43 -4.10 18.79 -14.01
N ALA A 44 -3.53 19.07 -12.83
CA ALA A 44 -2.19 19.62 -12.71
C ALA A 44 -1.12 18.66 -13.28
N ALA A 45 -1.23 17.37 -13.01
CA ALA A 45 -0.31 16.37 -13.56
C ALA A 45 -0.42 16.29 -15.10
N VAL A 46 -1.64 16.27 -15.65
CA VAL A 46 -1.88 16.28 -17.10
C VAL A 46 -1.34 17.57 -17.73
N TYR A 47 -1.63 18.73 -17.13
CA TYR A 47 -1.12 20.01 -17.60
C TYR A 47 0.41 20.03 -17.61
N PHE A 48 1.06 19.56 -16.54
CA PHE A 48 2.51 19.53 -16.44
C PHE A 48 3.16 18.60 -17.48
N ILE A 49 2.58 17.40 -17.69
CA ILE A 49 3.02 16.47 -18.74
C ILE A 49 2.83 17.11 -20.12
N ALA A 50 1.69 17.76 -20.39
CA ALA A 50 1.41 18.38 -21.68
C ALA A 50 2.37 19.53 -21.98
N THR A 51 2.70 20.36 -21.01
CA THR A 51 3.65 21.49 -21.16
C THR A 51 5.10 21.05 -21.38
N GLN A 52 5.46 19.88 -20.85
CA GLN A 52 6.81 19.29 -20.97
C GLN A 52 6.87 18.15 -22.01
N TRP A 53 5.82 18.00 -22.82
CA TRP A 53 5.65 16.86 -23.75
C TRP A 53 6.87 16.58 -24.62
N PRO A 54 7.53 17.54 -25.26
CA PRO A 54 8.70 17.26 -26.08
C PRO A 54 9.85 16.62 -25.29
N GLN A 55 10.08 17.08 -24.06
CA GLN A 55 11.13 16.52 -23.18
C GLN A 55 10.75 15.15 -22.66
N VAL A 56 9.48 14.95 -22.26
CA VAL A 56 8.94 13.66 -21.86
C VAL A 56 9.12 12.64 -22.99
N GLN A 57 8.72 13.00 -24.20
CA GLN A 57 8.86 12.16 -25.38
C GLN A 57 10.32 11.82 -25.67
N ALA A 58 11.20 12.81 -25.68
CA ALA A 58 12.64 12.60 -25.90
C ALA A 58 13.24 11.63 -24.89
N THR A 59 12.91 11.78 -23.59
CA THR A 59 13.40 10.89 -22.53
C THR A 59 12.88 9.47 -22.70
N VAL A 60 11.57 9.28 -22.96
CA VAL A 60 10.98 7.94 -23.12
C VAL A 60 11.56 7.20 -24.33
N PHE A 61 11.77 7.90 -25.46
CA PHE A 61 12.36 7.29 -26.67
C PHE A 61 13.88 7.07 -26.57
N ALA A 62 14.57 7.78 -25.66
CA ALA A 62 16.00 7.53 -25.41
C ALA A 62 16.23 6.27 -24.56
N LEU A 63 15.22 5.80 -23.81
CA LEU A 63 15.33 4.58 -23.01
C LEU A 63 15.41 3.34 -23.89
N GLN A 64 16.40 2.52 -23.61
CA GLN A 64 16.54 1.22 -24.25
C GLN A 64 15.53 0.23 -23.67
N TRP A 65 14.93 -0.62 -24.51
CA TRP A 65 13.95 -1.61 -24.08
C TRP A 65 14.44 -2.54 -22.96
N TRP A 66 15.74 -2.88 -22.96
CA TRP A 66 16.34 -3.72 -21.92
C TRP A 66 16.42 -3.01 -20.55
N GLN A 67 16.57 -1.67 -20.52
CA GLN A 67 16.53 -0.88 -19.29
C GLN A 67 15.15 -0.96 -18.65
N ILE A 68 14.10 -0.84 -19.47
CA ILE A 68 12.72 -0.99 -19.02
C ILE A 68 12.50 -2.41 -18.46
N LEU A 69 12.98 -3.43 -19.16
CA LEU A 69 12.85 -4.82 -18.73
C LEU A 69 13.61 -5.09 -17.42
N LEU A 70 14.89 -4.68 -17.33
CA LEU A 70 15.68 -4.87 -16.10
C LEU A 70 15.11 -4.09 -14.92
N SER A 71 14.64 -2.88 -15.16
CA SER A 71 14.00 -2.04 -14.17
C SER A 71 12.71 -2.71 -13.65
N LEU A 72 11.88 -3.31 -14.53
CA LEU A 72 10.72 -4.10 -14.15
C LEU A 72 11.11 -5.36 -13.37
N LEU A 73 12.16 -6.06 -13.80
CA LEU A 73 12.66 -7.24 -13.09
C LEU A 73 13.20 -6.89 -11.70
N ALA A 74 13.72 -5.68 -11.46
CA ALA A 74 14.13 -5.20 -10.15
C ALA A 74 12.93 -4.89 -9.24
N LEU A 75 11.78 -4.49 -9.80
CA LEU A 75 10.55 -4.21 -9.04
C LEU A 75 9.91 -5.47 -8.47
N ILE A 76 9.86 -6.55 -9.23
CA ILE A 76 9.16 -7.79 -8.85
C ILE A 76 9.67 -8.34 -7.50
N PRO A 77 10.98 -8.53 -7.27
CA PRO A 77 11.49 -8.93 -5.96
C PRO A 77 11.07 -7.95 -4.85
N GLY A 78 11.07 -6.64 -5.12
CA GLY A 78 10.62 -5.64 -4.16
C GLY A 78 9.16 -5.83 -3.74
N VAL A 79 8.26 -6.05 -4.69
CA VAL A 79 6.83 -6.34 -4.40
C VAL A 79 6.69 -7.63 -3.60
N LEU A 80 7.44 -8.68 -3.96
CA LEU A 80 7.44 -9.96 -3.24
C LEU A 80 8.01 -9.84 -1.83
N LEU A 81 9.07 -9.05 -1.63
CA LEU A 81 9.62 -8.76 -0.30
C LEU A 81 8.60 -8.04 0.59
N GLY A 82 7.83 -7.09 0.05
CA GLY A 82 6.72 -6.46 0.76
C GLY A 82 5.63 -7.45 1.15
N MET A 83 5.29 -8.38 0.27
CA MET A 83 4.38 -9.49 0.56
C MET A 83 4.93 -10.38 1.69
N TYR A 84 6.21 -10.78 1.61
CA TYR A 84 6.84 -11.61 2.64
C TYR A 84 6.92 -10.90 3.98
N MET A 85 7.22 -9.61 4.00
CA MET A 85 7.21 -8.77 5.19
C MET A 85 5.84 -8.81 5.88
N TRP A 86 4.76 -8.55 5.15
CA TRP A 86 3.41 -8.63 5.66
C TRP A 86 3.06 -10.05 6.16
N ARG A 87 3.45 -11.08 5.40
CA ARG A 87 3.24 -12.49 5.77
C ARG A 87 3.94 -12.85 7.09
N VAL A 88 5.17 -12.40 7.31
CA VAL A 88 5.92 -12.62 8.56
C VAL A 88 5.16 -12.03 9.75
N VAL A 89 4.65 -10.82 9.64
CA VAL A 89 3.83 -10.16 10.67
C VAL A 89 2.51 -10.92 10.88
N MET A 90 1.81 -11.23 9.80
CA MET A 90 0.52 -11.93 9.85
C MET A 90 0.65 -13.32 10.47
N SER A 91 1.64 -14.11 10.07
CA SER A 91 1.89 -15.44 10.63
C SER A 91 2.22 -15.39 12.13
N SER A 92 2.94 -14.36 12.59
CA SER A 92 3.21 -14.17 14.02
C SER A 92 1.93 -13.90 14.82
N LEU A 93 1.01 -13.10 14.27
CA LEU A 93 -0.28 -12.79 14.91
C LEU A 93 -1.22 -14.00 14.90
N LEU A 94 -1.19 -14.82 13.86
CA LEU A 94 -2.05 -16.01 13.75
C LEU A 94 -1.58 -17.15 14.67
N LYS A 95 -0.27 -17.28 14.89
CA LYS A 95 0.28 -18.25 15.85
C LYS A 95 -0.21 -18.02 17.28
N SER A 96 -0.41 -16.77 17.68
CA SER A 96 -0.93 -16.45 19.03
C SER A 96 -2.39 -16.87 19.25
N VAL A 97 -3.09 -17.30 18.21
CA VAL A 97 -4.48 -17.79 18.24
C VAL A 97 -4.64 -19.17 17.61
N ASP A 98 -3.53 -19.89 17.42
CA ASP A 98 -3.46 -21.26 16.92
C ASP A 98 -4.10 -21.46 15.54
N ILE A 99 -3.93 -20.47 14.64
CA ILE A 99 -4.42 -20.50 13.26
C ILE A 99 -3.22 -20.54 12.32
N GLU A 100 -3.12 -21.57 11.48
CA GLU A 100 -2.03 -21.73 10.51
C GLU A 100 -2.57 -21.90 9.06
N PRO A 101 -2.99 -20.84 8.39
CA PRO A 101 -3.43 -20.91 7.02
C PRO A 101 -2.25 -21.20 6.08
N PRO A 102 -2.50 -21.88 4.94
CA PRO A 102 -1.48 -22.06 3.92
C PRO A 102 -0.85 -20.73 3.50
N GLY A 103 0.48 -20.70 3.38
CA GLY A 103 1.19 -19.46 3.03
C GLY A 103 0.74 -18.86 1.69
N LEU A 104 0.24 -19.67 0.75
CA LEU A 104 -0.33 -19.21 -0.51
C LEU A 104 -1.60 -18.37 -0.31
N VAL A 105 -2.43 -18.71 0.67
CA VAL A 105 -3.62 -17.93 1.03
C VAL A 105 -3.22 -16.56 1.53
N LEU A 106 -2.21 -16.47 2.42
CA LEU A 106 -1.70 -15.19 2.92
C LEU A 106 -1.10 -14.34 1.80
N ASN A 107 -0.34 -14.95 0.89
CA ASN A 107 0.23 -14.26 -0.27
C ASN A 107 -0.87 -13.67 -1.16
N GLN A 108 -1.94 -14.44 -1.42
CA GLN A 108 -3.08 -13.99 -2.22
C GLN A 108 -3.82 -12.82 -1.53
N ILE A 109 -4.07 -12.93 -0.20
CA ILE A 109 -4.73 -11.85 0.57
C ILE A 109 -3.95 -10.55 0.43
N TYR A 110 -2.62 -10.61 0.56
CA TYR A 110 -1.78 -9.42 0.42
C TYR A 110 -1.78 -8.87 -1.00
N LEU A 111 -1.38 -9.68 -1.99
CA LEU A 111 -1.18 -9.23 -3.36
C LEU A 111 -2.49 -8.73 -3.99
N VAL A 112 -3.57 -9.49 -3.89
CA VAL A 112 -4.88 -9.06 -4.40
C VAL A 112 -5.40 -7.84 -3.63
N GLY A 113 -5.18 -7.82 -2.31
CA GLY A 113 -5.55 -6.68 -1.47
C GLY A 113 -4.86 -5.38 -1.88
N GLN A 114 -3.61 -5.46 -2.36
CA GLN A 114 -2.86 -4.29 -2.82
C GLN A 114 -3.50 -3.58 -4.03
N ILE A 115 -4.35 -4.26 -4.82
CA ILE A 115 -5.11 -3.60 -5.90
C ILE A 115 -5.98 -2.46 -5.33
N GLY A 116 -6.45 -2.61 -4.10
CA GLY A 116 -7.24 -1.58 -3.42
C GLY A 116 -6.55 -0.22 -3.31
N LYS A 117 -5.21 -0.14 -3.36
CA LYS A 117 -4.48 1.14 -3.32
C LYS A 117 -4.74 2.02 -4.54
N TYR A 118 -5.17 1.43 -5.67
CA TYR A 118 -5.50 2.17 -6.89
C TYR A 118 -6.91 2.78 -6.86
N LEU A 119 -7.75 2.39 -5.90
CA LEU A 119 -9.05 3.01 -5.68
C LEU A 119 -8.90 4.34 -4.91
N PRO A 120 -9.78 5.33 -5.19
CA PRO A 120 -9.75 6.60 -4.46
C PRO A 120 -9.92 6.41 -2.96
N GLY A 121 -8.89 6.76 -2.20
CA GLY A 121 -8.83 6.57 -0.74
C GLY A 121 -7.98 5.37 -0.35
N SER A 122 -6.85 5.63 0.29
CA SER A 122 -5.80 4.64 0.66
C SER A 122 -6.28 3.50 1.57
N VAL A 123 -7.49 3.60 2.12
CA VAL A 123 -8.07 2.58 3.03
C VAL A 123 -8.55 1.32 2.31
N TRP A 124 -8.79 1.39 0.99
CA TRP A 124 -9.37 0.26 0.26
C TRP A 124 -8.47 -0.97 0.19
N ALA A 125 -7.15 -0.79 0.23
CA ALA A 125 -6.22 -1.91 0.34
C ALA A 125 -6.46 -2.70 1.64
N PHE A 126 -6.62 -2.01 2.77
CA PHE A 126 -6.93 -2.64 4.06
C PHE A 126 -8.30 -3.32 4.03
N VAL A 127 -9.32 -2.65 3.49
CA VAL A 127 -10.68 -3.20 3.40
C VAL A 127 -10.69 -4.48 2.56
N LEU A 128 -10.02 -4.47 1.42
CA LEU A 128 -9.96 -5.64 0.53
C LEU A 128 -9.19 -6.79 1.18
N GLN A 129 -8.05 -6.51 1.83
CA GLN A 129 -7.30 -7.51 2.59
C GLN A 129 -8.16 -8.13 3.71
N MET A 130 -8.87 -7.30 4.50
CA MET A 130 -9.76 -7.77 5.56
C MET A 130 -10.89 -8.67 5.03
N GLU A 131 -11.47 -8.30 3.88
CA GLU A 131 -12.56 -9.11 3.29
C GLU A 131 -12.04 -10.42 2.71
N LEU A 132 -10.88 -10.42 2.05
CA LEU A 132 -10.23 -11.64 1.59
C LEU A 132 -9.81 -12.54 2.76
N GLY A 133 -9.30 -11.96 3.85
CA GLY A 133 -8.98 -12.70 5.07
C GLY A 133 -10.23 -13.37 5.66
N ARG A 134 -11.34 -12.63 5.79
CA ARG A 134 -12.61 -13.16 6.29
C ARG A 134 -13.11 -14.36 5.46
N LYS A 135 -13.03 -14.28 4.14
CA LYS A 135 -13.40 -15.39 3.25
C LYS A 135 -12.54 -16.64 3.44
N ASN A 136 -11.35 -16.49 4.00
CA ASN A 136 -10.42 -17.58 4.31
C ASN A 136 -10.37 -17.93 5.82
N GLY A 137 -11.40 -17.56 6.59
CA GLY A 137 -11.51 -17.91 8.02
C GLY A 137 -10.64 -17.07 8.96
N ILE A 138 -10.05 -15.99 8.48
CA ILE A 138 -9.19 -15.11 9.28
C ILE A 138 -9.99 -13.88 9.74
N ALA A 139 -9.93 -13.56 11.03
CA ALA A 139 -10.67 -12.42 11.57
C ALA A 139 -10.19 -11.09 10.95
N ARG A 140 -11.14 -10.23 10.56
CA ARG A 140 -10.84 -8.91 9.98
C ARG A 140 -9.89 -8.07 10.85
N ALA A 141 -10.04 -8.17 12.18
CA ALA A 141 -9.18 -7.44 13.13
C ALA A 141 -7.72 -7.87 13.03
N GLN A 142 -7.44 -9.17 12.87
CA GLN A 142 -6.07 -9.69 12.72
C GLN A 142 -5.42 -9.20 11.43
N VAL A 143 -6.16 -9.23 10.32
CA VAL A 143 -5.68 -8.72 9.02
C VAL A 143 -5.42 -7.21 9.10
N PHE A 144 -6.31 -6.46 9.73
CA PHE A 144 -6.15 -5.02 9.94
C PHE A 144 -4.89 -4.71 10.75
N VAL A 145 -4.68 -5.40 11.87
CA VAL A 145 -3.50 -5.24 12.72
C VAL A 145 -2.23 -5.59 11.95
N ALA A 146 -2.19 -6.73 11.24
CA ALA A 146 -1.04 -7.11 10.43
C ALA A 146 -0.69 -6.03 9.40
N SER A 147 -1.69 -5.50 8.72
CA SER A 147 -1.51 -4.46 7.71
C SER A 147 -1.07 -3.12 8.31
N LEU A 148 -1.61 -2.74 9.48
CA LEU A 148 -1.20 -1.54 10.20
C LEU A 148 0.26 -1.63 10.68
N VAL A 149 0.63 -2.75 11.31
CA VAL A 149 2.02 -3.00 11.77
C VAL A 149 2.99 -3.01 10.59
N SER A 150 2.63 -3.71 9.50
CA SER A 150 3.47 -3.75 8.29
C SER A 150 3.63 -2.36 7.68
N THR A 151 2.59 -1.53 7.68
CA THR A 151 2.68 -0.14 7.22
C THR A 151 3.64 0.67 8.09
N GLY A 152 3.56 0.52 9.41
CA GLY A 152 4.49 1.17 10.35
C GLY A 152 5.94 0.74 10.11
N ILE A 153 6.19 -0.56 9.91
CA ILE A 153 7.51 -1.10 9.58
C ILE A 153 8.01 -0.55 8.23
N THR A 154 7.13 -0.48 7.23
CA THR A 154 7.45 0.09 5.92
C THR A 154 7.88 1.56 6.04
N ILE A 155 7.17 2.37 6.82
CA ILE A 155 7.53 3.77 7.10
C ILE A 155 8.89 3.83 7.81
N GLY A 156 9.10 3.00 8.84
CA GLY A 156 10.38 2.94 9.55
C GLY A 156 11.54 2.57 8.63
N ALA A 157 11.37 1.55 7.78
CA ALA A 157 12.37 1.15 6.78
C ALA A 157 12.63 2.28 5.77
N ALA A 158 11.59 2.98 5.31
CA ALA A 158 11.74 4.12 4.41
C ALA A 158 12.53 5.27 5.02
N LEU A 159 12.31 5.57 6.30
CA LEU A 159 13.05 6.62 7.00
C LEU A 159 14.53 6.26 7.17
N VAL A 160 14.85 4.99 7.47
CA VAL A 160 16.25 4.53 7.55
C VAL A 160 16.93 4.56 6.19
N VAL A 161 16.25 4.06 5.16
CA VAL A 161 16.76 4.09 3.78
C VAL A 161 16.86 5.54 3.29
N GLY A 162 15.89 6.41 3.59
CA GLY A 162 15.96 7.84 3.31
C GLY A 162 17.13 8.52 4.01
N ALA A 163 17.39 8.15 5.26
CA ALA A 163 18.50 8.69 6.02
C ALA A 163 19.88 8.28 5.46
N SER A 164 20.00 7.20 4.69
CA SER A 164 21.26 6.82 4.03
C SER A 164 21.72 7.85 2.99
N SER A 165 20.81 8.70 2.46
CA SER A 165 21.13 9.82 1.57
C SER A 165 21.58 11.09 2.31
N LEU A 166 21.36 11.17 3.63
CA LEU A 166 21.68 12.36 4.42
C LEU A 166 23.14 12.80 4.34
N PRO A 167 24.17 11.91 4.37
CA PRO A 167 25.55 12.35 4.23
C PRO A 167 25.82 13.16 2.97
N ILE A 168 25.14 12.81 1.86
CA ILE A 168 25.25 13.49 0.58
C ILE A 168 24.49 14.83 0.61
N LEU A 169 23.29 14.82 1.18
CA LEU A 169 22.44 16.01 1.28
C LEU A 169 23.06 17.07 2.22
N VAL A 170 23.58 16.64 3.36
CA VAL A 170 24.21 17.53 4.36
C VAL A 170 25.51 18.19 3.83
N GLN A 171 26.25 17.52 2.94
CA GLN A 171 27.39 18.14 2.26
C GLN A 171 26.98 19.32 1.38
N ARG A 172 25.79 19.28 0.78
CA ARG A 172 25.24 20.36 -0.05
C ARG A 172 24.53 21.43 0.79
N GLU A 173 23.78 20.99 1.81
CA GLU A 173 22.95 21.81 2.67
C GLU A 173 23.19 21.44 4.16
N PRO A 174 24.20 22.03 4.82
CA PRO A 174 24.56 21.70 6.21
C PRO A 174 23.43 21.89 7.23
N ASN A 175 22.45 22.75 6.92
CA ASN A 175 21.28 22.96 7.78
C ASN A 175 20.39 21.70 7.92
N LEU A 176 20.58 20.68 7.08
CA LEU A 176 19.82 19.42 7.12
C LEU A 176 20.35 18.41 8.14
N GLN A 177 21.48 18.69 8.82
CA GLN A 177 22.07 17.77 9.80
C GLN A 177 21.11 17.36 10.93
N TRP A 178 20.14 18.21 11.29
CA TRP A 178 19.14 17.87 12.31
C TRP A 178 18.28 16.64 11.92
N LEU A 179 18.18 16.31 10.63
CA LEU A 179 17.45 15.13 10.14
C LEU A 179 18.04 13.81 10.66
N TYR A 180 19.30 13.79 11.10
CA TYR A 180 19.88 12.59 11.76
C TYR A 180 19.12 12.19 13.02
N VAL A 181 18.36 13.10 13.66
CA VAL A 181 17.49 12.78 14.79
C VAL A 181 16.39 11.76 14.40
N ILE A 182 16.07 11.65 13.11
CA ILE A 182 15.09 10.66 12.63
C ILE A 182 15.52 9.23 12.95
N LEU A 183 16.83 8.92 12.87
CA LEU A 183 17.35 7.55 13.11
C LEU A 183 17.04 7.02 14.52
N PRO A 184 17.41 7.71 15.62
CA PRO A 184 17.07 7.24 16.96
C PRO A 184 15.55 7.20 17.19
N VAL A 185 14.78 8.12 16.61
CA VAL A 185 13.31 8.10 16.70
C VAL A 185 12.73 6.84 16.03
N VAL A 186 13.23 6.45 14.84
CA VAL A 186 12.79 5.22 14.16
C VAL A 186 13.17 3.98 14.96
N ILE A 187 14.40 3.92 15.50
CA ILE A 187 14.85 2.79 16.34
C ILE A 187 13.92 2.65 17.55
N LEU A 188 13.59 3.74 18.22
CA LEU A 188 12.65 3.76 19.33
C LEU A 188 11.25 3.32 18.91
N ALA A 189 10.74 3.85 17.80
CA ALA A 189 9.43 3.51 17.25
C ALA A 189 9.33 2.04 16.82
N MET A 190 10.45 1.41 16.41
CA MET A 190 10.51 -0.03 16.07
C MET A 190 10.60 -0.95 17.28
N ASN A 191 10.67 -0.41 18.50
CA ASN A 191 10.65 -1.23 19.71
C ASN A 191 9.32 -2.00 19.80
N PRO A 192 9.32 -3.34 20.00
CA PRO A 192 8.09 -4.15 20.07
C PRO A 192 7.07 -3.65 21.08
N ASN A 193 7.53 -3.09 22.21
CA ASN A 193 6.63 -2.54 23.23
C ASN A 193 5.91 -1.28 22.74
N VAL A 194 6.64 -0.39 22.02
CA VAL A 194 6.08 0.83 21.45
C VAL A 194 5.07 0.47 20.36
N VAL A 195 5.42 -0.45 19.46
CA VAL A 195 4.51 -0.91 18.39
C VAL A 195 3.27 -1.55 19.00
N THR A 196 3.42 -2.45 19.98
CA THR A 196 2.27 -3.08 20.65
C THR A 196 1.40 -2.04 21.36
N PHE A 197 1.98 -1.05 22.03
CA PHE A 197 1.26 0.06 22.66
C PHE A 197 0.47 0.87 21.63
N LEU A 198 1.08 1.25 20.50
CA LEU A 198 0.43 2.00 19.44
C LEU A 198 -0.73 1.20 18.82
N VAL A 199 -0.50 -0.08 18.51
CA VAL A 199 -1.54 -0.97 17.98
C VAL A 199 -2.71 -1.10 18.95
N ASN A 200 -2.44 -1.36 20.24
CA ASN A 200 -3.48 -1.48 21.26
C ASN A 200 -4.24 -0.16 21.45
N THR A 201 -3.57 0.98 21.29
CA THR A 201 -4.22 2.30 21.33
C THR A 201 -5.19 2.46 20.15
N VAL A 202 -4.76 2.10 18.94
CA VAL A 202 -5.64 2.11 17.75
C VAL A 202 -6.81 1.14 17.94
N LEU A 203 -6.58 -0.10 18.41
CA LEU A 203 -7.65 -1.07 18.68
C LEU A 203 -8.66 -0.54 19.70
N ARG A 204 -8.19 0.14 20.75
CA ARG A 204 -9.06 0.76 21.77
C ARG A 204 -9.96 1.85 21.16
N VAL A 205 -9.42 2.69 20.27
CA VAL A 205 -10.21 3.71 19.56
C VAL A 205 -11.34 3.05 18.75
N PHE A 206 -11.07 1.89 18.13
CA PHE A 206 -12.07 1.11 17.39
C PHE A 206 -12.90 0.17 18.27
N ARG A 207 -12.80 0.29 19.61
CA ARG A 207 -13.51 -0.58 20.61
C ARG A 207 -13.27 -2.07 20.36
N ARG A 208 -12.04 -2.43 19.99
CA ARG A 208 -11.61 -3.82 19.78
C ARG A 208 -10.74 -4.28 20.97
N PRO A 209 -10.75 -5.58 21.30
CA PRO A 209 -9.87 -6.11 22.33
C PRO A 209 -8.40 -5.89 21.97
N PRO A 210 -7.52 -5.71 22.97
CA PRO A 210 -6.08 -5.59 22.72
C PRO A 210 -5.51 -6.88 22.15
N LEU A 211 -4.29 -6.80 21.62
CA LEU A 211 -3.56 -7.98 21.17
C LEU A 211 -3.39 -8.97 22.34
N PRO A 212 -3.63 -10.29 22.13
CA PRO A 212 -3.45 -11.32 23.16
C PRO A 212 -1.99 -11.43 23.60
N GLU A 213 -1.06 -11.25 22.66
CA GLU A 213 0.38 -11.33 22.92
C GLU A 213 1.12 -10.16 22.25
N ARG A 214 2.33 -9.88 22.78
CA ARG A 214 3.23 -8.88 22.18
C ARG A 214 3.82 -9.42 20.88
N ILE A 215 3.99 -8.53 19.91
CA ILE A 215 4.71 -8.88 18.69
C ILE A 215 6.17 -9.18 19.04
N GLN A 216 6.65 -10.35 18.65
CA GLN A 216 8.01 -10.80 18.96
C GLN A 216 9.05 -9.91 18.29
N ALA A 217 10.13 -9.59 18.99
CA ALA A 217 11.24 -8.78 18.47
C ALA A 217 11.85 -9.40 17.19
N ASN A 218 11.99 -10.73 17.13
CA ASN A 218 12.50 -11.44 15.96
C ASN A 218 11.59 -11.22 14.72
N THR A 219 10.25 -11.20 14.90
CA THR A 219 9.30 -10.87 13.84
C THR A 219 9.51 -9.44 13.34
N MET A 220 9.68 -8.48 14.27
CA MET A 220 9.91 -7.08 13.93
C MET A 220 11.21 -6.89 13.14
N VAL A 221 12.31 -7.48 13.61
CA VAL A 221 13.62 -7.41 12.94
C VAL A 221 13.56 -8.02 11.54
N LYS A 222 12.99 -9.23 11.41
CA LYS A 222 12.83 -9.89 10.10
C LYS A 222 12.01 -9.04 9.14
N ALA A 223 10.87 -8.53 9.60
CA ALA A 223 10.00 -7.71 8.78
C ALA A 223 10.69 -6.39 8.39
N PHE A 224 11.45 -5.76 9.29
CA PHE A 224 12.21 -4.55 9.02
C PHE A 224 13.30 -4.78 7.96
N ILE A 225 14.07 -5.86 8.07
CA ILE A 225 15.09 -6.22 7.06
C ILE A 225 14.44 -6.42 5.69
N LEU A 226 13.31 -7.14 5.64
CA LEU A 226 12.54 -7.32 4.39
C LEU A 226 12.06 -5.99 3.81
N GLY A 227 11.63 -5.05 4.66
CA GLY A 227 11.25 -3.70 4.26
C GLY A 227 12.42 -2.88 3.68
N VAL A 228 13.59 -2.96 4.29
CA VAL A 228 14.82 -2.33 3.76
C VAL A 228 15.20 -2.93 2.41
N LEU A 229 15.26 -4.27 2.30
CA LEU A 229 15.55 -4.95 1.04
C LEU A 229 14.54 -4.62 -0.06
N MET A 230 13.26 -4.50 0.29
CA MET A 230 12.21 -4.04 -0.62
C MET A 230 12.55 -2.65 -1.20
N TYR A 231 12.94 -1.70 -0.36
CA TYR A 231 13.30 -0.37 -0.84
C TYR A 231 14.59 -0.35 -1.65
N LEU A 232 15.57 -1.20 -1.33
CA LEU A 232 16.78 -1.35 -2.16
C LEU A 232 16.43 -1.86 -3.56
N CYS A 233 15.51 -2.83 -3.69
CA CYS A 233 15.01 -3.28 -4.99
C CYS A 233 14.29 -2.14 -5.75
N PHE A 234 13.47 -1.36 -5.05
CA PHE A 234 12.77 -0.21 -5.64
C PHE A 234 13.76 0.89 -6.04
N GLY A 235 14.81 1.13 -5.26
CA GLY A 235 15.90 2.03 -5.61
C GLY A 235 16.67 1.56 -6.84
N LEU A 236 16.97 0.26 -6.91
CA LEU A 236 17.63 -0.35 -8.06
C LEU A 236 16.80 -0.17 -9.34
N HIS A 237 15.47 -0.38 -9.24
CA HIS A 237 14.56 -0.07 -10.33
C HIS A 237 14.74 1.36 -10.85
N LEU A 238 14.68 2.35 -9.95
CA LEU A 238 14.78 3.75 -10.34
C LEU A 238 16.18 4.10 -10.87
N TRP A 239 17.21 3.54 -10.27
CA TRP A 239 18.61 3.74 -10.71
C TRP A 239 18.85 3.22 -12.13
N ILE A 240 18.32 2.02 -12.46
CA ILE A 240 18.36 1.49 -13.83
C ILE A 240 17.56 2.38 -14.80
N LEU A 241 16.41 2.87 -14.36
CA LEU A 241 15.51 3.68 -15.19
C LEU A 241 16.09 5.05 -15.51
N VAL A 242 16.80 5.67 -14.57
CA VAL A 242 17.52 6.93 -14.78
C VAL A 242 18.65 6.75 -15.80
N GLY A 243 19.32 5.59 -15.77
CA GLY A 243 20.26 5.17 -16.82
C GLY A 243 21.36 6.19 -17.13
N HIS A 244 21.38 6.66 -18.34
CA HIS A 244 22.41 7.57 -18.89
C HIS A 244 22.20 9.05 -18.54
N GLU A 245 21.07 9.42 -17.94
CA GLU A 245 20.77 10.81 -17.55
C GLU A 245 21.57 11.26 -16.32
N ALA A 246 22.05 10.31 -15.50
CA ALA A 246 22.85 10.61 -14.31
C ALA A 246 24.03 9.64 -14.17
N THR A 247 25.02 10.03 -13.34
CA THR A 247 26.12 9.12 -12.99
C THR A 247 25.60 7.91 -12.23
N LEU A 248 25.97 6.70 -12.70
CA LEU A 248 25.57 5.45 -12.06
C LEU A 248 26.56 5.08 -10.94
N ASP A 249 26.62 5.90 -9.91
CA ASP A 249 27.45 5.69 -8.71
C ASP A 249 26.59 5.36 -7.47
N LEU A 250 27.26 4.98 -6.38
CA LEU A 250 26.59 4.64 -5.13
C LEU A 250 25.84 5.84 -4.54
N ALA A 251 26.36 7.06 -4.70
CA ALA A 251 25.73 8.26 -4.17
C ALA A 251 24.38 8.49 -4.86
N THR A 252 24.34 8.42 -6.16
CA THR A 252 23.10 8.50 -6.97
C THR A 252 22.12 7.40 -6.57
N PHE A 253 22.60 6.14 -6.44
CA PHE A 253 21.75 5.03 -5.98
C PHE A 253 21.09 5.31 -4.61
N LEU A 254 21.86 5.80 -3.63
CA LEU A 254 21.33 6.10 -2.29
C LEU A 254 20.33 7.27 -2.33
N VAL A 255 20.59 8.32 -3.08
CA VAL A 255 19.69 9.46 -3.22
C VAL A 255 18.38 9.04 -3.89
N LEU A 256 18.42 8.28 -4.98
CA LEU A 256 17.24 7.79 -5.68
C LEU A 256 16.42 6.82 -4.82
N THR A 257 17.10 5.92 -4.12
CA THR A 257 16.44 4.97 -3.21
C THR A 257 15.77 5.69 -2.05
N GLY A 258 16.45 6.66 -1.44
CA GLY A 258 15.92 7.50 -0.38
C GLY A 258 14.73 8.34 -0.84
N ALA A 259 14.84 9.00 -1.98
CA ALA A 259 13.77 9.80 -2.56
C ALA A 259 12.52 8.94 -2.85
N LEU A 260 12.70 7.74 -3.42
CA LEU A 260 11.59 6.83 -3.69
C LEU A 260 10.94 6.34 -2.39
N ALA A 261 11.73 5.97 -1.38
CA ALA A 261 11.24 5.53 -0.08
C ALA A 261 10.44 6.63 0.64
N LEU A 262 10.98 7.85 0.69
CA LEU A 262 10.29 9.01 1.28
C LEU A 262 9.04 9.40 0.47
N GLY A 263 9.13 9.38 -0.85
CA GLY A 263 7.99 9.66 -1.74
C GLY A 263 6.85 8.66 -1.54
N MET A 264 7.15 7.36 -1.41
CA MET A 264 6.16 6.34 -1.10
C MET A 264 5.54 6.54 0.28
N THR A 265 6.35 6.87 1.29
CA THR A 265 5.88 7.14 2.65
C THR A 265 4.94 8.33 2.68
N LEU A 266 5.31 9.44 2.03
CA LEU A 266 4.43 10.62 1.91
C LEU A 266 3.16 10.28 1.12
N GLY A 267 3.25 9.43 0.11
CA GLY A 267 2.10 8.91 -0.63
C GLY A 267 1.12 8.13 0.26
N VAL A 268 1.63 7.33 1.20
CA VAL A 268 0.79 6.61 2.19
C VAL A 268 0.17 7.58 3.19
N LEU A 269 0.94 8.55 3.68
CA LEU A 269 0.46 9.58 4.62
C LEU A 269 -0.56 10.53 3.97
N ALA A 270 -0.45 10.77 2.67
CA ALA A 270 -1.41 11.52 1.88
C ALA A 270 -2.67 10.69 1.57
N PHE A 271 -3.31 10.13 2.62
CA PHE A 271 -4.42 9.16 2.54
C PHE A 271 -5.65 9.67 1.77
N LEU A 272 -5.75 10.97 1.50
CA LEU A 272 -6.80 11.58 0.68
C LEU A 272 -6.59 11.33 -0.83
N LEU A 273 -5.35 11.06 -1.24
CA LEU A 273 -4.99 10.89 -2.66
C LEU A 273 -4.94 9.41 -3.04
N PRO A 274 -5.51 9.01 -4.19
CA PRO A 274 -5.45 7.63 -4.67
C PRO A 274 -3.99 7.21 -4.91
N ALA A 275 -3.54 6.13 -4.27
CA ALA A 275 -2.17 5.61 -4.37
C ALA A 275 -1.06 6.66 -4.16
N GLY A 276 -1.33 7.76 -3.42
CA GLY A 276 -0.38 8.85 -3.20
C GLY A 276 -0.03 9.64 -4.46
N VAL A 277 -0.96 9.72 -5.44
CA VAL A 277 -0.75 10.50 -6.69
C VAL A 277 -0.38 11.95 -6.35
N GLY A 278 0.67 12.43 -6.98
CA GLY A 278 1.20 13.78 -6.79
C GLY A 278 2.27 13.86 -5.71
N ALA A 279 2.04 13.31 -4.50
CA ALA A 279 3.01 13.41 -3.41
C ALA A 279 4.31 12.64 -3.70
N ARG A 280 4.19 11.40 -4.18
CA ARG A 280 5.33 10.56 -4.57
C ARG A 280 6.07 11.17 -5.75
N GLU A 281 5.35 11.55 -6.79
CA GLU A 281 5.91 12.13 -8.01
C GLU A 281 6.64 13.44 -7.72
N ALA A 282 6.09 14.31 -6.87
CA ALA A 282 6.73 15.56 -6.47
C ALA A 282 8.10 15.31 -5.80
N ILE A 283 8.20 14.37 -4.88
CA ILE A 283 9.50 14.03 -4.24
C ILE A 283 10.49 13.48 -5.27
N LEU A 284 10.04 12.61 -6.18
CA LEU A 284 10.92 12.07 -7.23
C LEU A 284 11.40 13.17 -8.18
N ILE A 285 10.50 14.03 -8.64
CA ILE A 285 10.86 15.16 -9.53
C ILE A 285 11.86 16.09 -8.83
N LEU A 286 11.64 16.44 -7.55
CA LEU A 286 12.56 17.25 -6.77
C LEU A 286 13.94 16.61 -6.63
N ALA A 287 14.01 15.32 -6.35
CA ALA A 287 15.28 14.59 -6.23
C ALA A 287 16.02 14.50 -7.57
N LEU A 288 15.29 14.32 -8.68
CA LEU A 288 15.84 14.22 -10.02
C LEU A 288 16.18 15.59 -10.64
N ALA A 289 15.57 16.69 -10.19
CA ALA A 289 15.78 18.05 -10.74
C ALA A 289 17.24 18.52 -10.65
N GLY A 290 18.03 17.97 -9.72
CA GLY A 290 19.48 18.24 -9.62
C GLY A 290 20.34 17.43 -10.58
N MET A 291 19.75 16.46 -11.32
CA MET A 291 20.48 15.50 -12.17
C MET A 291 20.05 15.63 -13.63
N MET A 292 18.83 16.08 -13.91
CA MET A 292 18.25 16.12 -15.26
C MET A 292 17.24 17.27 -15.40
N SER A 293 16.75 17.48 -16.63
CA SER A 293 15.72 18.50 -16.89
C SER A 293 14.39 18.15 -16.19
N ALA A 294 13.57 19.16 -15.89
CA ALA A 294 12.26 18.96 -15.27
C ALA A 294 11.34 18.03 -16.08
N GLY A 295 11.40 18.09 -17.41
CA GLY A 295 10.65 17.20 -18.30
C GLY A 295 11.13 15.75 -18.21
N ALA A 296 12.46 15.52 -18.19
CA ALA A 296 13.04 14.21 -18.02
C ALA A 296 12.69 13.62 -16.65
N ALA A 297 12.82 14.39 -15.58
CA ALA A 297 12.44 13.99 -14.23
C ALA A 297 10.97 13.56 -14.14
N THR A 298 10.09 14.31 -14.79
CA THR A 298 8.65 13.99 -14.87
C THR A 298 8.40 12.71 -15.65
N ALA A 299 9.07 12.54 -16.79
CA ALA A 299 8.95 11.32 -17.61
C ALA A 299 9.36 10.09 -16.79
N ILE A 300 10.50 10.14 -16.11
CA ILE A 300 11.00 9.05 -15.26
C ILE A 300 10.03 8.77 -14.10
N ALA A 301 9.52 9.80 -13.41
CA ALA A 301 8.56 9.62 -12.32
C ALA A 301 7.25 8.97 -12.80
N ALA A 302 6.70 9.42 -13.94
CA ALA A 302 5.50 8.86 -14.55
C ALA A 302 5.73 7.40 -15.02
N LEU A 303 6.84 7.14 -15.70
CA LEU A 303 7.19 5.80 -16.17
C LEU A 303 7.40 4.84 -14.99
N SER A 304 8.12 5.26 -13.95
CA SER A 304 8.27 4.48 -12.71
C SER A 304 6.91 4.08 -12.14
N ARG A 305 5.92 4.99 -12.13
CA ARG A 305 4.57 4.69 -11.65
C ARG A 305 3.87 3.62 -12.50
N ILE A 306 3.94 3.74 -13.82
CA ILE A 306 3.38 2.75 -14.75
C ILE A 306 4.02 1.38 -14.47
N MET A 307 5.34 1.34 -14.33
CA MET A 307 6.07 0.10 -14.07
C MET A 307 5.70 -0.54 -12.73
N PHE A 308 5.50 0.25 -11.67
CA PHE A 308 4.96 -0.27 -10.40
C PHE A 308 3.57 -0.88 -10.58
N THR A 309 2.71 -0.23 -11.36
CA THR A 309 1.37 -0.77 -11.65
C THR A 309 1.46 -2.09 -12.41
N VAL A 310 2.32 -2.16 -13.43
CA VAL A 310 2.56 -3.39 -14.19
C VAL A 310 3.13 -4.51 -13.29
N ALA A 311 4.12 -4.19 -12.45
CA ALA A 311 4.70 -5.16 -11.52
C ALA A 311 3.65 -5.70 -10.52
N ASP A 312 2.82 -4.83 -9.95
CA ASP A 312 1.72 -5.24 -9.06
C ASP A 312 0.74 -6.18 -9.78
N LEU A 313 0.29 -5.81 -10.99
CA LEU A 313 -0.65 -6.63 -11.78
C LEU A 313 -0.04 -7.98 -12.17
N LEU A 314 1.24 -8.01 -12.55
CA LEU A 314 1.95 -9.27 -12.84
C LEU A 314 2.02 -10.16 -11.59
N CYS A 315 2.42 -9.61 -10.44
CA CYS A 315 2.48 -10.37 -9.19
C CYS A 315 1.11 -10.90 -8.76
N VAL A 316 0.05 -10.10 -8.91
CA VAL A 316 -1.33 -10.53 -8.64
C VAL A 316 -1.77 -11.62 -9.61
N GLY A 317 -1.52 -11.45 -10.90
CA GLY A 317 -1.85 -12.44 -11.93
C GLY A 317 -1.18 -13.79 -11.67
N ILE A 318 0.12 -13.78 -11.40
CA ILE A 318 0.89 -14.98 -11.07
C ILE A 318 0.35 -15.64 -9.78
N ALA A 319 0.09 -14.85 -8.73
CA ALA A 319 -0.47 -15.37 -7.48
C ALA A 319 -1.86 -16.00 -7.69
N TYR A 320 -2.72 -15.37 -8.50
CA TYR A 320 -4.05 -15.88 -8.81
C TYR A 320 -3.98 -17.19 -9.59
N ILE A 321 -3.14 -17.26 -10.64
CA ILE A 321 -2.95 -18.48 -11.45
C ILE A 321 -2.40 -19.61 -10.58
N HIS A 322 -1.37 -19.33 -9.78
CA HIS A 322 -0.74 -20.31 -8.89
C HIS A 322 -1.71 -20.85 -7.85
N PHE A 323 -2.52 -19.98 -7.23
CA PHE A 323 -3.55 -20.37 -6.28
C PHE A 323 -4.59 -21.28 -6.93
N ARG A 324 -5.09 -20.92 -8.12
CA ARG A 324 -6.09 -21.70 -8.86
C ARG A 324 -5.58 -23.11 -9.23
N TRP A 325 -4.31 -23.24 -9.58
CA TRP A 325 -3.71 -24.54 -9.91
C TRP A 325 -3.51 -25.44 -8.68
N ARG A 326 -3.19 -24.85 -7.53
CA ARG A 326 -2.96 -25.60 -6.28
C ARG A 326 -4.25 -25.96 -5.53
N HIS A 327 -5.32 -25.21 -5.73
CA HIS A 327 -6.60 -25.37 -5.05
C HIS A 327 -7.79 -25.38 -6.03
N PRO A 328 -7.86 -26.35 -6.96
CA PRO A 328 -8.92 -26.40 -7.97
C PRO A 328 -10.33 -26.55 -7.37
N SER A 329 -10.46 -27.16 -6.19
CA SER A 329 -11.72 -27.32 -5.47
C SER A 329 -12.26 -26.00 -4.89
N LEU A 330 -11.37 -25.13 -4.37
CA LEU A 330 -11.76 -23.81 -3.85
C LEU A 330 -12.04 -22.79 -4.98
N ALA A 331 -11.46 -23.00 -6.15
CA ALA A 331 -11.70 -22.17 -7.33
C ALA A 331 -13.04 -22.48 -8.04
N LYS A 332 -13.66 -23.61 -7.73
CA LYS A 332 -14.94 -24.09 -8.30
C LYS A 332 -16.13 -23.90 -7.37
N ALA A 333 -15.96 -23.33 -6.16
CA ALA A 333 -17.06 -23.03 -5.27
C ALA A 333 -17.93 -21.92 -5.89
N PRO A 334 -19.09 -22.26 -6.47
CA PRO A 334 -19.85 -21.37 -7.33
C PRO A 334 -20.96 -20.68 -6.54
N ALA A 335 -21.47 -19.64 -7.12
CA ALA A 335 -22.80 -19.10 -7.14
C ALA A 335 -24.03 -20.04 -6.93
N GLU A 336 -23.86 -21.32 -6.65
CA GLU A 336 -24.94 -22.33 -6.59
C GLU A 336 -25.62 -22.51 -5.21
N GLN A 337 -25.17 -21.78 -4.17
CA GLN A 337 -25.82 -21.91 -2.85
C GLN A 337 -26.83 -20.81 -2.52
N THR A 338 -27.14 -19.91 -3.43
CA THR A 338 -28.17 -18.86 -3.23
C THR A 338 -29.56 -19.25 -3.67
N ASP A 339 -29.77 -20.35 -4.40
CA ASP A 339 -31.09 -20.74 -4.92
C ASP A 339 -31.81 -21.87 -4.15
N ASN A 340 -31.18 -22.48 -3.15
CA ASN A 340 -31.80 -23.59 -2.41
C ASN A 340 -32.46 -23.19 -1.07
N ASN A 341 -32.53 -21.89 -0.73
CA ASN A 341 -33.27 -21.41 0.43
C ASN A 341 -34.50 -20.55 0.06
N ALA A 342 -34.98 -20.67 -1.19
CA ALA A 342 -36.18 -19.97 -1.67
C ALA A 342 -37.25 -20.97 -2.15
N ASN A 343 -37.42 -22.12 -1.46
CA ASN A 343 -38.62 -22.97 -1.58
C ASN A 343 -39.08 -23.44 -0.21
#